data_5dfc2d59c8b365d73984d0d8fb700e8d
#
_entry.id   5dfc2d59c8b365d73984d0d8fb700e8d
#
_cell.length_a   1.000
_cell.length_b   1.000
_cell.length_c   1.000
_cell.angle_alpha   90.00
_cell.angle_beta   90.00
_cell.angle_gamma   90.00
#
_symmetry.space_group_name_H-M   'P 1'
#
loop_
_entity.id
_entity.type
_entity.pdbx_description
1 polymer ?
#
loop_
_entity_poly.entity_id
_entity_poly.type
_entity_poly.pdbx_seq_one_letter_code
_entity_poly.pdbx_strand_id
1 'polypeptide(L)'
;IIHAMYQALEQMGFREGNILEPSCGVGNFIGMIPDTMAGSHAYGVELDSISGRIAQQLYQNSSIAVTGFEKVQMPDSFFDVAIGNVPFGDFKVLDKRYDKHHWLIHDFFFGKTLDKVRPGGIVAFITSKGTMDKENPAVRKYLAQRADLIGAIRLPNTAFKRNAGTEVTSDILFLQKRDHMTDIEPDWVHLDTDANGIRLNSYFVQHPEMILGEMVMESTRFGMDSVCRADENANLSELLQGTIQNLHGQITEYQRDEFEEEEHSIPADPSVRNFSFCIVNGKVYFRENSRMSPVELSVTAENRIRGMMALRDCVRQLIDYQTEGYPDEDIQEEQSRLNTLYDAYTKKYGLLSSRGNSLAFGEDSSYFLLCSLEVLDEEGNFKRKADMFTKRTIRPHVAVTSVDTASEALAVSIAEKARVDMPFMAELSGKTETELETELAGVVFRDVN
;
A
#
# COMPACT_ATOMS: atom_id res chain seq x y z
N ILE A 1 -9.68 -24.03 10.52
CA ILE A 1 -8.47 -23.22 10.34
C ILE A 1 -8.55 -21.98 11.22
N ILE A 2 -9.54 -21.07 11.04
CA ILE A 2 -9.63 -19.78 11.77
C ILE A 2 -9.62 -20.01 13.29
N HIS A 3 -10.42 -20.95 13.81
CA HIS A 3 -10.40 -21.29 15.24
C HIS A 3 -9.02 -21.72 15.74
N ALA A 4 -8.29 -22.54 14.96
CA ALA A 4 -6.95 -22.96 15.36
C ALA A 4 -5.97 -21.78 15.40
N MET A 5 -6.10 -20.82 14.47
CA MET A 5 -5.29 -19.60 14.47
C MET A 5 -5.56 -18.74 15.72
N TYR A 6 -6.83 -18.57 16.11
CA TYR A 6 -7.16 -17.87 17.36
C TYR A 6 -6.70 -18.63 18.61
N GLN A 7 -6.82 -19.96 18.63
CA GLN A 7 -6.27 -20.78 19.72
C GLN A 7 -4.75 -20.61 19.86
N ALA A 8 -4.03 -20.56 18.74
CA ALA A 8 -2.58 -20.28 18.75
C ALA A 8 -2.28 -18.91 19.37
N LEU A 9 -3.02 -17.86 18.99
CA LEU A 9 -2.88 -16.53 19.59
C LEU A 9 -3.20 -16.52 21.11
N GLU A 10 -4.23 -17.29 21.52
CA GLU A 10 -4.58 -17.43 22.92
C GLU A 10 -3.49 -18.13 23.73
N GLN A 11 -2.86 -19.17 23.18
CA GLN A 11 -1.70 -19.84 23.76
C GLN A 11 -0.49 -18.92 23.89
N MET A 12 -0.29 -18.00 22.92
CA MET A 12 0.73 -16.97 22.95
C MET A 12 0.41 -15.83 23.95
N GLY A 13 -0.71 -15.92 24.68
CA GLY A 13 -1.09 -14.98 25.73
C GLY A 13 -1.98 -13.82 25.27
N PHE A 14 -2.43 -13.76 24.01
CA PHE A 14 -3.35 -12.72 23.57
C PHE A 14 -4.71 -12.87 24.25
N ARG A 15 -5.26 -11.80 24.81
CA ARG A 15 -6.56 -11.75 25.47
C ARG A 15 -7.45 -10.65 24.89
N GLU A 16 -6.93 -9.45 24.75
CA GLU A 16 -7.63 -8.31 24.20
C GLU A 16 -6.66 -7.31 23.58
N GLY A 17 -7.14 -6.50 22.64
CA GLY A 17 -6.36 -5.48 21.96
C GLY A 17 -6.93 -5.14 20.59
N ASN A 18 -6.15 -4.44 19.79
CA ASN A 18 -6.50 -4.08 18.43
C ASN A 18 -6.14 -5.19 17.45
N ILE A 19 -7.14 -5.74 16.75
CA ILE A 19 -6.97 -6.81 15.76
C ILE A 19 -7.17 -6.24 14.35
N LEU A 20 -6.21 -6.45 13.46
CA LEU A 20 -6.29 -6.07 12.04
C LEU A 20 -6.58 -7.29 11.16
N GLU A 21 -7.60 -7.21 10.31
CA GLU A 21 -7.83 -8.10 9.17
C GLU A 21 -7.69 -7.29 7.86
N PRO A 22 -6.54 -7.32 7.17
CA PRO A 22 -6.27 -6.39 6.06
C PRO A 22 -6.94 -6.75 4.73
N SER A 23 -7.63 -7.89 4.66
CA SER A 23 -8.46 -8.35 3.54
C SER A 23 -9.62 -9.18 4.06
N CYS A 24 -10.61 -8.50 4.67
CA CYS A 24 -11.57 -9.19 5.53
C CYS A 24 -12.71 -9.88 4.76
N GLY A 25 -12.90 -9.63 3.48
CA GLY A 25 -14.04 -10.16 2.76
C GLY A 25 -15.35 -9.79 3.45
N VAL A 26 -16.16 -10.78 3.76
CA VAL A 26 -17.39 -10.61 4.54
C VAL A 26 -17.16 -10.66 6.07
N GLY A 27 -15.89 -10.69 6.53
CA GLY A 27 -15.52 -10.62 7.95
C GLY A 27 -15.50 -11.97 8.66
N ASN A 28 -15.10 -13.06 8.00
CA ASN A 28 -15.10 -14.39 8.62
C ASN A 28 -14.17 -14.48 9.85
N PHE A 29 -13.00 -13.86 9.81
CA PHE A 29 -12.11 -13.83 10.97
C PHE A 29 -12.68 -12.95 12.08
N ILE A 30 -13.25 -11.80 11.75
CA ILE A 30 -13.90 -10.90 12.72
C ILE A 30 -15.05 -11.63 13.44
N GLY A 31 -15.88 -12.35 12.69
CA GLY A 31 -17.02 -13.08 13.25
C GLY A 31 -16.66 -14.33 14.05
N MET A 32 -15.41 -14.76 14.01
CA MET A 32 -14.90 -15.92 14.74
C MET A 32 -13.94 -15.55 15.87
N ILE A 33 -13.87 -14.26 16.25
CA ILE A 33 -13.17 -13.82 17.46
C ILE A 33 -13.77 -14.54 18.65
N PRO A 34 -12.99 -15.29 19.44
CA PRO A 34 -13.51 -16.07 20.54
C PRO A 34 -13.95 -15.17 21.72
N ASP A 35 -14.86 -15.67 22.54
CA ASP A 35 -15.36 -14.96 23.72
C ASP A 35 -14.24 -14.56 24.70
N THR A 36 -13.15 -15.34 24.73
CA THR A 36 -11.95 -15.04 25.53
C THR A 36 -11.21 -13.77 25.05
N MET A 37 -11.53 -13.28 23.85
CA MET A 37 -10.98 -12.08 23.23
C MET A 37 -12.06 -11.01 22.97
N ALA A 38 -13.25 -11.12 23.56
CA ALA A 38 -14.39 -10.23 23.31
C ALA A 38 -14.14 -8.75 23.64
N GLY A 39 -13.15 -8.44 24.48
CA GLY A 39 -12.68 -7.07 24.73
C GLY A 39 -11.90 -6.43 23.58
N SER A 40 -11.56 -7.20 22.54
CA SER A 40 -10.78 -6.69 21.41
C SER A 40 -11.60 -5.82 20.48
N HIS A 41 -10.92 -4.84 19.85
CA HIS A 41 -11.49 -4.04 18.77
C HIS A 41 -10.95 -4.52 17.41
N ALA A 42 -11.85 -4.91 16.51
CA ALA A 42 -11.48 -5.41 15.19
C ALA A 42 -11.52 -4.30 14.14
N TYR A 43 -10.50 -4.29 13.29
CA TYR A 43 -10.35 -3.39 12.15
C TYR A 43 -10.25 -4.23 10.89
N GLY A 44 -11.20 -4.07 9.98
CA GLY A 44 -11.22 -4.75 8.69
C GLY A 44 -10.90 -3.81 7.53
N VAL A 45 -10.25 -4.31 6.51
CA VAL A 45 -10.09 -3.62 5.22
C VAL A 45 -10.57 -4.56 4.12
N GLU A 46 -11.41 -4.06 3.21
CA GLU A 46 -11.90 -4.86 2.08
C GLU A 46 -12.00 -4.01 0.82
N LEU A 47 -11.41 -4.50 -0.27
CA LEU A 47 -11.42 -3.82 -1.55
C LEU A 47 -12.78 -3.93 -2.24
N ASP A 48 -13.40 -5.12 -2.20
CA ASP A 48 -14.70 -5.34 -2.83
C ASP A 48 -15.81 -4.64 -2.06
N SER A 49 -16.52 -3.75 -2.74
CA SER A 49 -17.53 -2.90 -2.12
C SER A 49 -18.75 -3.68 -1.62
N ILE A 50 -19.08 -4.83 -2.19
CA ILE A 50 -20.21 -5.67 -1.77
C ILE A 50 -19.83 -6.40 -0.49
N SER A 51 -18.72 -7.13 -0.50
CA SER A 51 -18.21 -7.88 0.66
C SER A 51 -17.94 -6.97 1.85
N GLY A 52 -17.28 -5.82 1.61
CA GLY A 52 -16.97 -4.87 2.67
C GLY A 52 -18.23 -4.26 3.31
N ARG A 53 -19.25 -3.92 2.52
CA ARG A 53 -20.55 -3.43 3.04
C ARG A 53 -21.32 -4.51 3.80
N ILE A 54 -21.23 -5.76 3.38
CA ILE A 54 -21.81 -6.89 4.14
C ILE A 54 -21.11 -6.99 5.50
N ALA A 55 -19.79 -6.95 5.52
CA ALA A 55 -19.02 -7.00 6.76
C ALA A 55 -19.37 -5.83 7.70
N GLN A 56 -19.49 -4.60 7.18
CA GLN A 56 -19.92 -3.44 7.96
C GLN A 56 -21.31 -3.62 8.62
N GLN A 57 -22.23 -4.28 7.94
CA GLN A 57 -23.57 -4.54 8.50
C GLN A 57 -23.57 -5.68 9.52
N LEU A 58 -22.75 -6.71 9.30
CA LEU A 58 -22.66 -7.84 10.23
C LEU A 58 -21.92 -7.48 11.52
N TYR A 59 -20.87 -6.67 11.43
CA TYR A 59 -19.96 -6.39 12.55
C TYR A 59 -19.89 -4.89 12.87
N GLN A 60 -21.03 -4.34 13.33
CA GLN A 60 -21.23 -2.91 13.58
C GLN A 60 -20.31 -2.34 14.68
N ASN A 61 -19.79 -3.19 15.57
CA ASN A 61 -18.84 -2.81 16.61
C ASN A 61 -17.37 -2.81 16.11
N SER A 62 -17.14 -3.18 14.83
CA SER A 62 -15.83 -3.21 14.22
C SER A 62 -15.64 -2.04 13.27
N SER A 63 -14.40 -1.60 13.09
CA SER A 63 -14.06 -0.52 12.16
C SER A 63 -13.68 -1.11 10.80
N ILE A 64 -14.59 -1.10 9.82
CA ILE A 64 -14.35 -1.70 8.50
C ILE A 64 -14.24 -0.63 7.43
N ALA A 65 -13.08 -0.56 6.78
CA ALA A 65 -12.80 0.34 5.66
C ALA A 65 -13.02 -0.39 4.33
N VAL A 66 -13.92 0.15 3.49
CA VAL A 66 -14.19 -0.39 2.15
C VAL A 66 -13.30 0.33 1.14
N THR A 67 -12.08 -0.16 1.00
CA THR A 67 -11.04 0.40 0.12
C THR A 67 -9.87 -0.59 -0.02
N GLY A 68 -8.94 -0.34 -0.94
CA GLY A 68 -7.71 -1.14 -1.02
C GLY A 68 -6.78 -0.88 0.16
N PHE A 69 -6.09 -1.94 0.62
CA PHE A 69 -5.16 -1.82 1.76
C PHE A 69 -4.02 -0.84 1.49
N GLU A 70 -3.64 -0.65 0.21
CA GLU A 70 -2.65 0.36 -0.20
C GLU A 70 -3.08 1.81 0.07
N LYS A 71 -4.40 2.06 0.12
CA LYS A 71 -4.97 3.41 0.33
C LYS A 71 -5.34 3.69 1.79
N VAL A 72 -5.43 2.65 2.60
CA VAL A 72 -5.83 2.81 4.00
C VAL A 72 -4.72 3.51 4.78
N GLN A 73 -5.14 4.54 5.51
CA GLN A 73 -4.30 5.26 6.46
C GLN A 73 -4.57 4.75 7.87
N MET A 74 -3.64 3.99 8.40
CA MET A 74 -3.65 3.47 9.76
C MET A 74 -2.33 3.81 10.43
N PRO A 75 -2.32 4.11 11.74
CA PRO A 75 -1.09 4.36 12.48
C PRO A 75 -0.14 3.16 12.40
N ASP A 76 1.15 3.41 12.41
CA ASP A 76 2.15 2.37 12.60
C ASP A 76 2.17 1.92 14.07
N SER A 77 2.57 0.69 14.30
CA SER A 77 2.69 0.09 15.66
C SER A 77 1.40 0.21 16.50
N PHE A 78 0.23 0.13 15.85
CA PHE A 78 -1.06 0.32 16.50
C PHE A 78 -1.76 -1.00 16.87
N PHE A 79 -1.56 -2.05 16.05
CA PHE A 79 -2.25 -3.31 16.23
C PHE A 79 -1.45 -4.28 17.08
N ASP A 80 -2.13 -4.98 17.98
CA ASP A 80 -1.56 -6.07 18.77
C ASP A 80 -1.41 -7.32 17.95
N VAL A 81 -2.39 -7.59 17.11
CA VAL A 81 -2.47 -8.76 16.23
C VAL A 81 -2.96 -8.36 14.86
N ALA A 82 -2.38 -8.93 13.83
CA ALA A 82 -2.98 -8.97 12.51
C ALA A 82 -3.22 -10.43 12.11
N ILE A 83 -4.44 -10.73 11.68
CA ILE A 83 -4.87 -12.09 11.33
C ILE A 83 -5.70 -12.03 10.06
N GLY A 84 -5.56 -13.03 9.17
CA GLY A 84 -6.36 -13.06 7.94
C GLY A 84 -5.83 -14.02 6.90
N ASN A 85 -6.57 -14.07 5.78
CA ASN A 85 -6.17 -14.77 4.58
C ASN A 85 -5.82 -13.70 3.53
N VAL A 86 -4.53 -13.48 3.29
CA VAL A 86 -4.09 -12.42 2.36
C VAL A 86 -4.34 -12.83 0.91
N PRO A 87 -4.63 -11.86 0.01
CA PRO A 87 -4.84 -12.18 -1.39
C PRO A 87 -3.57 -12.73 -2.03
N PHE A 88 -3.74 -13.73 -2.93
CA PHE A 88 -2.66 -14.34 -3.70
C PHE A 88 -2.75 -13.88 -5.14
N GLY A 89 -1.61 -13.67 -5.79
CA GLY A 89 -1.59 -13.34 -7.21
C GLY A 89 -0.24 -12.79 -7.67
N ASP A 90 -0.05 -12.80 -8.99
CA ASP A 90 1.16 -12.33 -9.66
C ASP A 90 1.04 -10.85 -10.06
N PHE A 91 0.27 -10.08 -9.34
CA PHE A 91 0.11 -8.64 -9.56
C PHE A 91 0.64 -7.83 -8.38
N LYS A 92 0.88 -6.56 -8.63
CA LYS A 92 1.43 -5.60 -7.69
C LYS A 92 0.39 -4.53 -7.41
N VAL A 93 0.47 -3.94 -6.22
CA VAL A 93 -0.29 -2.74 -5.86
C VAL A 93 0.67 -1.56 -5.78
N LEU A 94 0.15 -0.36 -5.97
CA LEU A 94 0.93 0.88 -5.90
C LEU A 94 0.75 1.52 -4.52
N ASP A 95 1.82 1.50 -3.73
CA ASP A 95 1.92 2.20 -2.46
C ASP A 95 3.31 2.82 -2.37
N LYS A 96 3.38 4.15 -2.37
CA LYS A 96 4.64 4.90 -2.46
C LYS A 96 5.71 4.47 -1.44
N ARG A 97 5.28 4.02 -0.26
CA ARG A 97 6.20 3.57 0.80
C ARG A 97 6.88 2.25 0.44
N TYR A 98 6.20 1.39 -0.33
CA TYR A 98 6.64 0.03 -0.62
C TYR A 98 7.00 -0.21 -2.08
N ASP A 99 6.71 0.71 -3.00
CA ASP A 99 6.94 0.58 -4.45
C ASP A 99 8.39 0.23 -4.82
N LYS A 100 9.35 0.71 -4.03
CA LYS A 100 10.77 0.41 -4.20
C LYS A 100 11.12 -1.08 -4.11
N HIS A 101 10.29 -1.88 -3.49
CA HIS A 101 10.52 -3.31 -3.31
C HIS A 101 9.96 -4.15 -4.45
N HIS A 102 9.08 -3.60 -5.30
CA HIS A 102 8.45 -4.29 -6.42
C HIS A 102 7.72 -5.59 -6.03
N TRP A 103 7.16 -5.65 -4.83
CA TRP A 103 6.54 -6.82 -4.24
C TRP A 103 5.28 -7.26 -4.99
N LEU A 104 5.03 -8.57 -4.97
CA LEU A 104 3.72 -9.12 -5.27
C LEU A 104 2.73 -8.79 -4.16
N ILE A 105 1.43 -8.90 -4.44
CA ILE A 105 0.39 -8.46 -3.51
C ILE A 105 0.53 -9.12 -2.12
N HIS A 106 0.75 -10.42 -2.04
CA HIS A 106 0.91 -11.10 -0.75
C HIS A 106 2.16 -10.63 0.02
N ASP A 107 3.27 -10.37 -0.66
CA ASP A 107 4.49 -9.83 -0.06
C ASP A 107 4.28 -8.41 0.50
N PHE A 108 3.53 -7.59 -0.25
CA PHE A 108 3.12 -6.24 0.18
C PHE A 108 2.26 -6.29 1.45
N PHE A 109 1.31 -7.22 1.52
CA PHE A 109 0.47 -7.36 2.71
C PHE A 109 1.30 -7.69 3.96
N PHE A 110 2.27 -8.59 3.87
CA PHE A 110 3.20 -8.85 4.98
C PHE A 110 4.02 -7.61 5.36
N GLY A 111 4.65 -6.96 4.38
CA GLY A 111 5.50 -5.82 4.64
C GLY A 111 4.76 -4.65 5.28
N LYS A 112 3.60 -4.26 4.73
CA LYS A 112 2.78 -3.18 5.27
C LYS A 112 2.20 -3.53 6.65
N THR A 113 1.74 -4.76 6.83
CA THR A 113 1.16 -5.19 8.10
C THR A 113 2.19 -5.20 9.23
N LEU A 114 3.44 -5.60 8.97
CA LEU A 114 4.50 -5.52 9.97
C LEU A 114 4.75 -4.10 10.46
N ASP A 115 4.60 -3.08 9.60
CA ASP A 115 4.71 -1.70 10.06
C ASP A 115 3.52 -1.29 10.94
N LYS A 116 2.32 -1.85 10.69
CA LYS A 116 1.09 -1.54 11.44
C LYS A 116 0.99 -2.26 12.78
N VAL A 117 1.57 -3.45 12.90
CA VAL A 117 1.62 -4.21 14.15
C VAL A 117 2.69 -3.62 15.06
N ARG A 118 2.42 -3.52 16.36
CA ARG A 118 3.36 -3.02 17.37
C ARG A 118 4.51 -4.01 17.64
N PRO A 119 5.63 -3.57 18.21
CA PRO A 119 6.66 -4.49 18.71
C PRO A 119 6.06 -5.54 19.66
N GLY A 120 6.52 -6.79 19.55
CA GLY A 120 5.99 -7.93 20.30
C GLY A 120 4.61 -8.44 19.87
N GLY A 121 3.94 -7.72 18.96
CA GLY A 121 2.67 -8.17 18.36
C GLY A 121 2.87 -9.25 17.30
N ILE A 122 1.78 -9.91 16.91
CA ILE A 122 1.79 -11.07 16.01
C ILE A 122 1.09 -10.77 14.70
N VAL A 123 1.70 -11.21 13.60
CA VAL A 123 1.09 -11.35 12.28
C VAL A 123 0.82 -12.83 12.03
N ALA A 124 -0.45 -13.23 11.91
CA ALA A 124 -0.89 -14.61 11.67
C ALA A 124 -1.65 -14.66 10.33
N PHE A 125 -0.97 -14.96 9.23
CA PHE A 125 -1.55 -14.92 7.90
C PHE A 125 -1.56 -16.28 7.21
N ILE A 126 -2.68 -16.57 6.54
CA ILE A 126 -2.76 -17.61 5.52
C ILE A 126 -2.24 -16.99 4.21
N THR A 127 -1.31 -17.68 3.58
CA THR A 127 -0.70 -17.27 2.31
C THR A 127 -0.44 -18.46 1.41
N SER A 128 -0.07 -18.22 0.15
CA SER A 128 0.36 -19.30 -0.72
C SER A 128 1.72 -19.85 -0.28
N LYS A 129 2.00 -21.14 -0.57
CA LYS A 129 3.32 -21.74 -0.33
C LYS A 129 4.47 -20.91 -0.93
N GLY A 130 4.18 -20.13 -1.99
CA GLY A 130 5.17 -19.29 -2.65
C GLY A 130 5.81 -18.24 -1.74
N THR A 131 5.19 -17.83 -0.64
CA THR A 131 5.83 -16.93 0.34
C THR A 131 7.05 -17.59 0.97
N MET A 132 6.95 -18.87 1.32
CA MET A 132 8.03 -19.65 1.92
C MET A 132 8.97 -20.27 0.88
N ASP A 133 8.45 -20.79 -0.26
CA ASP A 133 9.20 -21.61 -1.21
C ASP A 133 9.75 -20.86 -2.43
N LYS A 134 9.57 -19.54 -2.54
CA LYS A 134 10.15 -18.74 -3.62
C LYS A 134 11.69 -18.88 -3.66
N GLU A 135 12.27 -19.08 -4.84
CA GLU A 135 13.74 -19.11 -5.02
C GLU A 135 14.40 -17.80 -4.54
N ASN A 136 13.81 -16.67 -4.88
CA ASN A 136 14.32 -15.37 -4.44
C ASN A 136 14.04 -15.15 -2.96
N PRO A 137 15.06 -15.06 -2.09
CA PRO A 137 14.88 -14.93 -0.64
C PRO A 137 14.60 -13.48 -0.18
N ALA A 138 14.58 -12.49 -1.08
CA ALA A 138 14.57 -11.07 -0.72
C ALA A 138 13.41 -10.69 0.23
N VAL A 139 12.22 -11.23 0.01
CA VAL A 139 11.05 -10.96 0.87
C VAL A 139 11.24 -11.61 2.23
N ARG A 140 11.63 -12.89 2.29
CA ARG A 140 11.88 -13.59 3.56
C ARG A 140 12.98 -12.90 4.36
N LYS A 141 14.05 -12.43 3.70
CA LYS A 141 15.10 -11.65 4.34
C LYS A 141 14.56 -10.34 4.92
N TYR A 142 13.70 -9.61 4.17
CA TYR A 142 13.06 -8.40 4.67
C TYR A 142 12.21 -8.67 5.93
N LEU A 143 11.43 -9.77 5.90
CA LEU A 143 10.60 -10.17 7.04
C LEU A 143 11.47 -10.58 8.24
N ALA A 144 12.50 -11.40 8.01
CA ALA A 144 13.43 -11.89 9.04
C ALA A 144 14.20 -10.78 9.76
N GLN A 145 14.48 -9.68 9.08
CA GLN A 145 15.10 -8.51 9.69
C GLN A 145 14.16 -7.75 10.65
N ARG A 146 12.85 -7.93 10.54
CA ARG A 146 11.81 -7.16 11.26
C ARG A 146 10.98 -7.99 12.23
N ALA A 147 10.96 -9.29 12.03
CA ALA A 147 10.14 -10.21 12.81
C ALA A 147 10.83 -11.56 13.02
N ASP A 148 10.50 -12.22 14.11
CA ASP A 148 10.83 -13.61 14.33
C ASP A 148 9.76 -14.51 13.74
N LEU A 149 10.16 -15.58 13.04
CA LEU A 149 9.24 -16.64 12.65
C LEU A 149 8.97 -17.51 13.88
N ILE A 150 7.76 -17.38 14.45
CA ILE A 150 7.29 -18.22 15.55
C ILE A 150 7.00 -19.62 15.05
N GLY A 151 6.50 -19.72 13.82
CA GLY A 151 6.30 -20.97 13.12
C GLY A 151 5.48 -20.78 11.85
N ALA A 152 5.52 -21.82 11.01
CA ALA A 152 4.72 -21.91 9.79
C ALA A 152 4.06 -23.28 9.72
N ILE A 153 2.78 -23.34 9.34
CA ILE A 153 2.02 -24.59 9.18
C ILE A 153 1.64 -24.73 7.72
N ARG A 154 2.10 -25.80 7.07
CA ARG A 154 1.73 -26.11 5.69
C ARG A 154 0.44 -26.90 5.66
N LEU A 155 -0.56 -26.35 4.99
CA LEU A 155 -1.88 -26.94 4.83
C LEU A 155 -1.92 -27.84 3.59
N PRO A 156 -2.68 -28.95 3.63
CA PRO A 156 -2.92 -29.77 2.45
C PRO A 156 -3.68 -28.98 1.38
N ASN A 157 -3.43 -29.32 0.11
CA ASN A 157 -4.01 -28.64 -1.04
C ASN A 157 -5.55 -28.59 -1.06
N THR A 158 -6.20 -29.51 -0.35
CA THR A 158 -7.67 -29.62 -0.23
C THR A 158 -8.25 -28.76 0.90
N ALA A 159 -7.43 -28.07 1.69
CA ALA A 159 -7.86 -27.32 2.88
C ALA A 159 -8.97 -26.27 2.57
N PHE A 160 -8.99 -25.72 1.37
CA PHE A 160 -9.98 -24.71 0.93
C PHE A 160 -10.95 -25.23 -0.13
N LYS A 161 -10.84 -26.51 -0.55
CA LYS A 161 -11.69 -27.12 -1.60
C LYS A 161 -13.18 -27.00 -1.30
N ARG A 162 -13.57 -27.27 -0.04
CA ARG A 162 -14.99 -27.24 0.37
C ARG A 162 -15.59 -25.84 0.42
N ASN A 163 -14.81 -24.84 0.80
CA ASN A 163 -15.32 -23.47 1.06
C ASN A 163 -15.06 -22.51 -0.11
N ALA A 164 -13.97 -22.69 -0.85
CA ALA A 164 -13.58 -21.82 -1.95
C ALA A 164 -13.51 -22.53 -3.32
N GLY A 165 -13.75 -23.85 -3.36
CA GLY A 165 -13.70 -24.63 -4.61
C GLY A 165 -12.31 -24.71 -5.24
N THR A 166 -11.25 -24.35 -4.50
CA THR A 166 -9.88 -24.32 -5.01
C THR A 166 -8.99 -25.35 -4.30
N GLU A 167 -8.09 -25.95 -5.05
CA GLU A 167 -7.03 -26.83 -4.55
C GLU A 167 -5.70 -26.11 -4.65
N VAL A 168 -5.16 -25.69 -3.51
CA VAL A 168 -3.90 -24.93 -3.45
C VAL A 168 -3.18 -25.25 -2.14
N THR A 169 -1.89 -25.57 -2.23
CA THR A 169 -1.04 -25.68 -1.05
C THR A 169 -0.79 -24.28 -0.49
N SER A 170 -1.13 -24.10 0.78
CA SER A 170 -1.05 -22.83 1.47
C SER A 170 -0.34 -22.99 2.81
N ASP A 171 0.22 -21.90 3.30
CA ASP A 171 0.92 -21.87 4.59
C ASP A 171 0.21 -20.88 5.53
N ILE A 172 0.18 -21.21 6.83
CA ILE A 172 -0.15 -20.25 7.89
C ILE A 172 1.17 -19.81 8.51
N LEU A 173 1.49 -18.55 8.44
CA LEU A 173 2.71 -17.98 9.02
C LEU A 173 2.38 -17.20 10.28
N PHE A 174 3.14 -17.44 11.36
CA PHE A 174 3.11 -16.67 12.59
C PHE A 174 4.43 -15.94 12.75
N LEU A 175 4.38 -14.60 12.63
CA LEU A 175 5.53 -13.72 12.75
C LEU A 175 5.34 -12.81 13.96
N GLN A 176 6.33 -12.73 14.84
CA GLN A 176 6.35 -11.78 15.95
C GLN A 176 7.22 -10.60 15.60
N LYS A 177 6.66 -9.38 15.61
CA LYS A 177 7.40 -8.17 15.29
C LYS A 177 8.43 -7.86 16.35
N ARG A 178 9.66 -7.56 15.90
CA ARG A 178 10.73 -7.07 16.79
C ARG A 178 10.55 -5.59 17.10
N ASP A 179 11.17 -5.16 18.19
CA ASP A 179 11.26 -3.74 18.58
C ASP A 179 12.20 -2.95 17.66
N HIS A 180 13.23 -3.58 17.12
CA HIS A 180 14.19 -2.97 16.20
C HIS A 180 14.56 -3.92 15.06
N MET A 181 15.06 -3.35 13.98
CA MET A 181 15.58 -4.12 12.86
C MET A 181 16.91 -4.77 13.22
N THR A 182 17.05 -6.04 12.85
CA THR A 182 18.28 -6.81 13.08
C THR A 182 18.81 -7.33 11.75
N ASP A 183 20.10 -7.15 11.47
CA ASP A 183 20.71 -7.70 10.25
C ASP A 183 21.07 -9.17 10.48
N ILE A 184 20.07 -10.02 10.45
CA ILE A 184 20.18 -11.47 10.57
C ILE A 184 19.57 -12.17 9.37
N GLU A 185 20.05 -13.35 9.08
CA GLU A 185 19.60 -14.19 7.99
C GLU A 185 19.44 -15.64 8.51
N PRO A 186 18.34 -15.93 9.25
CA PRO A 186 18.07 -17.27 9.79
C PRO A 186 17.76 -18.26 8.66
N ASP A 187 17.90 -19.54 8.96
CA ASP A 187 17.79 -20.64 7.98
C ASP A 187 16.49 -20.58 7.16
N TRP A 188 15.37 -20.22 7.77
CA TRP A 188 14.08 -20.14 7.07
C TRP A 188 14.00 -19.07 5.95
N VAL A 189 15.01 -18.23 5.83
CA VAL A 189 15.16 -17.33 4.67
C VAL A 189 15.49 -18.12 3.40
N HIS A 190 16.13 -19.28 3.53
CA HIS A 190 16.62 -20.11 2.46
C HIS A 190 15.75 -21.34 2.19
N LEU A 191 15.99 -21.96 1.07
CA LEU A 191 15.41 -23.26 0.71
C LEU A 191 16.40 -24.39 0.96
N ASP A 192 15.86 -25.55 1.25
CA ASP A 192 16.60 -26.79 1.40
C ASP A 192 15.87 -27.92 0.66
N THR A 193 16.35 -29.13 0.74
CA THR A 193 15.77 -30.30 0.08
C THR A 193 15.40 -31.35 1.14
N ASP A 194 14.16 -31.81 1.10
CA ASP A 194 13.69 -32.86 2.01
C ASP A 194 14.26 -34.24 1.68
N ALA A 195 13.93 -35.22 2.49
CA ALA A 195 14.39 -36.63 2.32
C ALA A 195 13.89 -37.23 1.00
N ASN A 196 12.86 -36.72 0.38
CA ASN A 196 12.29 -37.18 -0.89
C ASN A 196 12.84 -36.46 -2.11
N GLY A 197 13.78 -35.50 -1.90
CA GLY A 197 14.38 -34.71 -2.97
C GLY A 197 13.52 -33.50 -3.41
N ILE A 198 12.50 -33.13 -2.62
CA ILE A 198 11.62 -31.99 -2.91
C ILE A 198 12.26 -30.75 -2.31
N ARG A 199 12.38 -29.70 -3.13
CA ARG A 199 12.90 -28.42 -2.72
C ARG A 199 11.81 -27.56 -2.10
N LEU A 200 11.99 -27.20 -0.83
CA LEU A 200 11.06 -26.37 -0.06
C LEU A 200 11.81 -25.53 0.97
N ASN A 201 11.09 -24.72 1.73
CA ASN A 201 11.71 -23.87 2.74
C ASN A 201 12.44 -24.72 3.80
N SER A 202 13.64 -24.30 4.20
CA SER A 202 14.46 -25.01 5.20
C SER A 202 13.73 -25.18 6.54
N TYR A 203 12.82 -24.27 6.90
CA TYR A 203 11.97 -24.42 8.07
C TYR A 203 11.16 -25.73 8.04
N PHE A 204 10.53 -26.06 6.92
CA PHE A 204 9.72 -27.27 6.78
C PHE A 204 10.58 -28.54 6.65
N VAL A 205 11.81 -28.43 6.18
CA VAL A 205 12.78 -29.54 6.20
C VAL A 205 13.21 -29.87 7.62
N GLN A 206 13.41 -28.84 8.46
CA GLN A 206 13.79 -29.00 9.87
C GLN A 206 12.59 -29.34 10.76
N HIS A 207 11.36 -28.95 10.36
CA HIS A 207 10.11 -29.14 11.09
C HIS A 207 9.06 -29.86 10.25
N PRO A 208 9.29 -31.13 9.87
CA PRO A 208 8.32 -31.87 9.05
C PRO A 208 6.96 -32.11 9.76
N GLU A 209 6.92 -32.03 11.09
CA GLU A 209 5.69 -32.08 11.89
C GLU A 209 4.75 -30.88 11.66
N MET A 210 5.26 -29.82 11.04
CA MET A 210 4.48 -28.63 10.68
C MET A 210 3.84 -28.73 9.29
N ILE A 211 4.03 -29.85 8.59
CA ILE A 211 3.39 -30.15 7.30
C ILE A 211 2.20 -31.08 7.54
N LEU A 212 0.98 -30.64 7.24
CA LEU A 212 -0.26 -31.38 7.52
C LEU A 212 -0.70 -32.25 6.36
N GLY A 213 0.25 -32.91 5.73
CA GLY A 213 0.05 -33.82 4.60
C GLY A 213 1.35 -34.39 4.10
N GLU A 214 1.34 -34.97 2.92
CA GLU A 214 2.53 -35.54 2.26
C GLU A 214 3.00 -34.56 1.15
N MET A 215 4.28 -34.18 1.18
CA MET A 215 4.87 -33.41 0.08
C MET A 215 5.16 -34.33 -1.11
N VAL A 216 4.58 -34.02 -2.25
CA VAL A 216 4.71 -34.79 -3.50
C VAL A 216 4.92 -33.82 -4.68
N MET A 217 5.55 -34.36 -5.75
CA MET A 217 5.62 -33.67 -7.03
C MET A 217 4.45 -34.08 -7.91
N GLU A 218 3.61 -33.13 -8.31
CA GLU A 218 2.45 -33.38 -9.18
C GLU A 218 2.49 -32.53 -10.44
N SER A 219 1.89 -33.06 -11.50
CA SER A 219 1.67 -32.30 -12.73
C SER A 219 0.45 -31.40 -12.56
N THR A 220 0.68 -30.09 -12.54
CA THR A 220 -0.37 -29.09 -12.47
C THR A 220 -0.55 -28.42 -13.84
N ARG A 221 -1.56 -27.58 -13.98
CA ARG A 221 -1.76 -26.77 -15.20
C ARG A 221 -0.59 -25.82 -15.52
N PHE A 222 0.31 -25.61 -14.57
CA PHE A 222 1.49 -24.77 -14.71
C PHE A 222 2.81 -25.56 -14.84
N GLY A 223 2.74 -26.89 -14.94
CA GLY A 223 3.88 -27.80 -14.97
C GLY A 223 4.01 -28.64 -13.70
N MET A 224 5.19 -29.28 -13.54
CA MET A 224 5.51 -30.04 -12.32
C MET A 224 5.70 -29.07 -11.16
N ASP A 225 4.96 -29.28 -10.09
CA ASP A 225 5.02 -28.46 -8.90
C ASP A 225 4.91 -29.30 -7.63
N SER A 226 5.48 -28.82 -6.53
CA SER A 226 5.37 -29.47 -5.22
C SER A 226 3.99 -29.19 -4.62
N VAL A 227 3.31 -30.22 -4.14
CA VAL A 227 1.98 -30.15 -3.57
C VAL A 227 1.97 -30.85 -2.22
N CYS A 228 1.29 -30.27 -1.23
CA CYS A 228 1.00 -30.95 0.02
C CYS A 228 -0.31 -31.73 -0.16
N ARG A 229 -0.22 -33.03 -0.35
CA ARG A 229 -1.36 -33.91 -0.52
C ARG A 229 -2.00 -34.24 0.83
N ALA A 230 -3.33 -34.13 0.91
CA ALA A 230 -4.06 -34.52 2.11
C ALA A 230 -3.98 -36.02 2.37
N ASP A 231 -3.87 -36.42 3.63
CA ASP A 231 -4.22 -37.80 4.04
C ASP A 231 -5.75 -37.91 4.12
N GLU A 232 -6.32 -38.79 3.32
CA GLU A 232 -7.78 -39.00 3.24
C GLU A 232 -8.39 -39.49 4.58
N ASN A 233 -7.60 -40.07 5.45
CA ASN A 233 -8.03 -40.59 6.75
C ASN A 233 -7.81 -39.61 7.90
N ALA A 234 -7.11 -38.49 7.66
CA ALA A 234 -6.79 -37.55 8.70
C ALA A 234 -7.83 -36.42 8.79
N ASN A 235 -8.11 -35.99 10.02
CA ASN A 235 -8.96 -34.87 10.30
C ASN A 235 -8.09 -33.61 10.41
N LEU A 236 -8.24 -32.67 9.46
CA LEU A 236 -7.47 -31.44 9.43
C LEU A 236 -7.60 -30.60 10.73
N SER A 237 -8.76 -30.65 11.38
CA SER A 237 -8.97 -29.92 12.65
C SER A 237 -8.12 -30.49 13.78
N GLU A 238 -8.02 -31.79 13.86
CA GLU A 238 -7.21 -32.49 14.87
C GLU A 238 -5.71 -32.30 14.60
N LEU A 239 -5.30 -32.37 13.35
CA LEU A 239 -3.92 -32.12 12.95
C LEU A 239 -3.52 -30.68 13.32
N LEU A 240 -4.36 -29.68 13.02
CA LEU A 240 -4.12 -28.29 13.39
C LEU A 240 -4.00 -28.10 14.89
N GLN A 241 -4.91 -28.70 15.68
CA GLN A 241 -4.87 -28.62 17.15
C GLN A 241 -3.59 -29.23 17.73
N GLY A 242 -3.09 -30.30 17.15
CA GLY A 242 -1.79 -30.86 17.54
C GLY A 242 -0.62 -29.97 17.17
N THR A 243 -0.65 -29.43 15.97
CA THR A 243 0.48 -28.67 15.41
C THR A 243 0.64 -27.29 16.06
N ILE A 244 -0.45 -26.59 16.41
CA ILE A 244 -0.36 -25.29 17.08
C ILE A 244 0.33 -25.36 18.46
N GLN A 245 0.41 -26.54 19.10
CA GLN A 245 1.15 -26.74 20.33
C GLN A 245 2.67 -26.56 20.16
N ASN A 246 3.18 -26.66 18.94
CA ASN A 246 4.58 -26.47 18.59
C ASN A 246 4.93 -24.99 18.35
N LEU A 247 3.96 -24.08 18.42
CA LEU A 247 4.19 -22.65 18.28
C LEU A 247 4.56 -22.01 19.61
N HIS A 248 5.77 -21.49 19.72
CA HIS A 248 6.34 -20.93 20.97
C HIS A 248 6.55 -19.42 20.85
N GLY A 249 5.46 -18.67 20.78
CA GLY A 249 5.46 -17.21 20.86
C GLY A 249 4.89 -16.73 22.20
N GLN A 250 5.22 -15.52 22.59
CA GLN A 250 4.62 -14.87 23.75
C GLN A 250 4.31 -13.42 23.40
N ILE A 251 3.03 -13.07 23.42
CA ILE A 251 2.58 -11.69 23.27
C ILE A 251 2.72 -11.03 24.64
N THR A 252 3.64 -10.09 24.74
CA THR A 252 3.85 -9.31 25.97
C THR A 252 2.99 -8.05 25.93
N GLU A 253 2.53 -7.60 27.10
CA GLU A 253 1.94 -6.27 27.23
C GLU A 253 2.99 -5.25 26.79
N TYR A 254 2.66 -4.49 25.77
CA TYR A 254 3.49 -3.38 25.31
C TYR A 254 2.95 -2.10 25.97
N GLN A 255 3.63 -1.67 27.02
CA GLN A 255 3.42 -0.30 27.48
C GLN A 255 4.10 0.59 26.46
N ARG A 256 3.27 1.28 25.68
CA ARG A 256 3.73 2.37 24.85
C ARG A 256 4.36 3.37 25.81
N ASP A 257 5.67 3.53 25.75
CA ASP A 257 6.31 4.66 26.39
C ASP A 257 5.79 5.91 25.70
N GLU A 258 4.74 6.52 26.29
CA GLU A 258 4.12 7.77 25.79
C GLU A 258 5.17 8.88 25.62
N PHE A 259 6.37 8.69 26.15
CA PHE A 259 7.47 9.65 26.13
C PHE A 259 8.41 9.55 24.93
N GLU A 260 8.52 8.40 24.22
CA GLU A 260 9.45 8.28 23.08
C GLU A 260 8.84 8.69 21.73
N GLU A 261 7.52 8.57 21.54
CA GLU A 261 6.88 9.03 20.29
C GLU A 261 6.50 10.52 20.29
N GLU A 262 6.30 11.14 21.46
CA GLU A 262 5.95 12.57 21.53
C GLU A 262 7.16 13.51 21.35
N GLU A 263 8.39 13.10 21.67
CA GLU A 263 9.55 13.98 21.55
C GLU A 263 9.99 14.27 20.10
N HIS A 264 9.59 13.48 19.10
CA HIS A 264 10.14 13.61 17.76
C HIS A 264 9.12 13.82 16.64
N SER A 265 7.83 13.58 16.82
CA SER A 265 6.82 13.81 15.80
C SER A 265 5.75 14.80 16.27
N ILE A 266 5.36 15.70 15.38
CA ILE A 266 4.35 16.73 15.61
C ILE A 266 3.12 16.48 14.73
N PRO A 267 1.92 16.97 15.12
CA PRO A 267 0.75 16.92 14.24
C PRO A 267 1.05 17.56 12.88
N ALA A 268 0.53 16.96 11.82
CA ALA A 268 0.76 17.46 10.48
C ALA A 268 0.09 18.83 10.27
N ASP A 269 0.86 19.78 9.75
CA ASP A 269 0.32 21.02 9.22
C ASP A 269 -0.53 20.71 7.97
N PRO A 270 -1.83 21.08 7.92
CA PRO A 270 -2.68 20.83 6.76
C PRO A 270 -2.16 21.41 5.45
N SER A 271 -1.38 22.50 5.51
CA SER A 271 -0.79 23.17 4.33
C SER A 271 0.36 22.38 3.71
N VAL A 272 1.03 21.52 4.46
CA VAL A 272 2.08 20.63 3.96
C VAL A 272 1.42 19.43 3.29
N ARG A 273 1.77 19.11 2.05
CA ARG A 273 1.23 17.93 1.35
C ARG A 273 1.71 16.64 2.01
N ASN A 274 0.86 15.60 1.98
CA ASN A 274 1.26 14.28 2.45
C ASN A 274 2.45 13.75 1.64
N PHE A 275 3.34 13.00 2.28
CA PHE A 275 4.60 12.52 1.72
C PHE A 275 5.45 13.65 1.14
N SER A 276 5.68 14.69 1.94
CA SER A 276 6.53 15.82 1.55
C SER A 276 7.42 16.28 2.69
N PHE A 277 8.65 16.69 2.31
CA PHE A 277 9.54 17.36 3.24
C PHE A 277 9.04 18.76 3.54
N CYS A 278 9.22 19.22 4.78
CA CYS A 278 8.94 20.56 5.25
C CYS A 278 9.99 21.03 6.24
N ILE A 279 9.96 22.32 6.59
CA ILE A 279 10.86 22.91 7.59
C ILE A 279 10.03 23.35 8.78
N VAL A 280 10.37 22.85 9.96
CA VAL A 280 9.77 23.26 11.22
C VAL A 280 10.90 23.68 12.17
N ASN A 281 10.85 24.90 12.67
CA ASN A 281 11.88 25.46 13.56
C ASN A 281 13.33 25.27 13.04
N GLY A 282 13.51 25.39 11.70
CA GLY A 282 14.82 25.27 11.06
C GLY A 282 15.30 23.85 10.80
N LYS A 283 14.59 22.82 11.27
CA LYS A 283 14.89 21.39 11.02
C LYS A 283 14.03 20.84 9.90
N VAL A 284 14.55 19.84 9.18
CA VAL A 284 13.80 19.13 8.13
C VAL A 284 12.91 18.07 8.78
N TYR A 285 11.64 18.12 8.43
CA TYR A 285 10.63 17.15 8.79
C TYR A 285 10.06 16.49 7.53
N PHE A 286 9.56 15.28 7.66
CA PHE A 286 8.82 14.60 6.61
C PHE A 286 7.39 14.36 7.09
N ARG A 287 6.41 14.78 6.28
CA ARG A 287 5.00 14.51 6.56
C ARG A 287 4.60 13.15 6.03
N GLU A 288 4.14 12.32 6.94
CA GLU A 288 3.46 11.07 6.62
C GLU A 288 2.10 11.05 7.32
N ASN A 289 1.05 11.13 6.51
CA ASN A 289 -0.35 11.15 6.98
C ASN A 289 -0.65 12.33 7.93
N SER A 290 -1.08 12.04 9.15
CA SER A 290 -1.47 13.05 10.15
C SER A 290 -0.30 13.55 11.02
N ARG A 291 0.92 13.09 10.77
CA ARG A 291 2.10 13.46 11.58
C ARG A 291 3.27 13.94 10.71
N MET A 292 4.15 14.73 11.31
CA MET A 292 5.43 15.12 10.73
C MET A 292 6.54 14.71 11.69
N SER A 293 7.52 13.98 11.18
CA SER A 293 8.66 13.49 11.96
C SER A 293 9.96 14.17 11.52
N PRO A 294 10.86 14.52 12.45
CA PRO A 294 12.16 15.05 12.09
C PRO A 294 12.96 13.96 11.36
N VAL A 295 13.71 14.36 10.35
CA VAL A 295 14.52 13.42 9.57
C VAL A 295 15.99 13.59 9.95
N GLU A 296 16.61 12.50 10.42
CA GLU A 296 18.05 12.51 10.66
C GLU A 296 18.82 12.40 9.34
N LEU A 297 19.56 13.41 9.01
CA LEU A 297 20.22 13.58 7.73
C LEU A 297 21.70 13.93 7.89
N SER A 298 22.51 13.44 6.98
CA SER A 298 23.84 14.03 6.78
C SER A 298 23.71 15.47 6.26
N VAL A 299 24.66 16.33 6.59
CA VAL A 299 24.68 17.74 6.13
C VAL A 299 24.51 17.84 4.60
N THR A 300 25.09 16.91 3.84
CA THR A 300 24.96 16.89 2.38
C THR A 300 23.55 16.51 1.93
N ALA A 301 22.90 15.54 2.57
CA ALA A 301 21.53 15.13 2.26
C ALA A 301 20.55 16.25 2.62
N GLU A 302 20.70 16.85 3.80
CA GLU A 302 19.88 17.98 4.23
C GLU A 302 19.95 19.16 3.24
N ASN A 303 21.16 19.53 2.82
CA ASN A 303 21.33 20.63 1.85
C ASN A 303 20.71 20.29 0.48
N ARG A 304 20.75 19.03 0.04
CA ARG A 304 20.05 18.58 -1.18
C ARG A 304 18.54 18.73 -1.03
N ILE A 305 17.99 18.24 0.09
CA ILE A 305 16.55 18.33 0.37
C ILE A 305 16.10 19.78 0.40
N ARG A 306 16.80 20.65 1.11
CA ARG A 306 16.46 22.08 1.18
C ARG A 306 16.48 22.74 -0.20
N GLY A 307 17.46 22.42 -1.05
CA GLY A 307 17.51 22.94 -2.42
C GLY A 307 16.38 22.41 -3.31
N MET A 308 16.04 21.11 -3.19
CA MET A 308 14.92 20.51 -3.91
C MET A 308 13.56 21.07 -3.43
N MET A 309 13.42 21.35 -2.14
CA MET A 309 12.23 22.01 -1.59
C MET A 309 12.07 23.43 -2.17
N ALA A 310 13.14 24.20 -2.25
CA ALA A 310 13.08 25.55 -2.83
C ALA A 310 12.65 25.50 -4.32
N LEU A 311 13.18 24.56 -5.09
CA LEU A 311 12.76 24.30 -6.47
C LEU A 311 11.28 23.87 -6.54
N ARG A 312 10.86 22.96 -5.70
CA ARG A 312 9.49 22.47 -5.63
C ARG A 312 8.50 23.60 -5.37
N ASP A 313 8.80 24.43 -4.40
CA ASP A 313 7.89 25.49 -3.97
C ASP A 313 7.81 26.59 -5.08
N CYS A 314 8.92 26.90 -5.75
CA CYS A 314 8.92 27.79 -6.92
C CYS A 314 8.11 27.20 -8.10
N VAL A 315 8.28 25.91 -8.40
CA VAL A 315 7.49 25.25 -9.47
C VAL A 315 5.99 25.23 -9.14
N ARG A 316 5.63 24.96 -7.90
CA ARG A 316 4.22 24.99 -7.47
C ARG A 316 3.63 26.37 -7.61
N GLN A 317 4.35 27.40 -7.16
CA GLN A 317 3.92 28.79 -7.31
C GLN A 317 3.77 29.19 -8.79
N LEU A 318 4.69 28.75 -9.65
CA LEU A 318 4.60 28.98 -11.09
C LEU A 318 3.39 28.27 -11.72
N ILE A 319 3.06 27.05 -11.26
CA ILE A 319 1.86 26.34 -11.69
C ILE A 319 0.60 27.10 -11.25
N ASP A 320 0.54 27.54 -10.01
CA ASP A 320 -0.60 28.28 -9.46
C ASP A 320 -0.80 29.58 -10.21
N TYR A 321 0.25 30.38 -10.48
CA TYR A 321 0.18 31.60 -11.26
C TYR A 321 -0.34 31.37 -12.68
N GLN A 322 0.10 30.31 -13.34
CA GLN A 322 -0.37 29.98 -14.69
C GLN A 322 -1.83 29.50 -14.69
N THR A 323 -2.24 28.75 -13.66
CA THR A 323 -3.60 28.19 -13.52
C THR A 323 -4.61 29.27 -13.17
N GLU A 324 -4.25 30.21 -12.31
CA GLU A 324 -5.09 31.34 -11.88
C GLU A 324 -5.09 32.51 -12.87
N GLY A 325 -4.29 32.42 -13.94
CA GLY A 325 -4.30 33.41 -15.02
C GLY A 325 -3.57 34.70 -14.70
N TYR A 326 -2.53 34.65 -13.85
CA TYR A 326 -1.69 35.81 -13.56
C TYR A 326 -1.08 36.40 -14.82
N PRO A 327 -0.73 37.73 -14.80
CA PRO A 327 -0.06 38.41 -15.91
C PRO A 327 1.24 37.73 -16.33
N ASP A 328 1.61 37.84 -17.61
CA ASP A 328 2.83 37.19 -18.13
C ASP A 328 4.10 37.76 -17.49
N GLU A 329 4.06 39.02 -16.97
CA GLU A 329 5.17 39.61 -16.24
C GLU A 329 5.49 38.87 -14.94
N ASP A 330 4.47 38.55 -14.14
CA ASP A 330 4.61 37.80 -12.89
C ASP A 330 5.12 36.37 -13.15
N ILE A 331 4.61 35.73 -14.23
CA ILE A 331 5.06 34.43 -14.66
C ILE A 331 6.53 34.42 -15.09
N GLN A 332 6.97 35.47 -15.83
CA GLN A 332 8.37 35.59 -16.25
C GLN A 332 9.31 35.84 -15.07
N GLU A 333 8.87 36.60 -14.07
CA GLU A 333 9.64 36.81 -12.84
C GLU A 333 9.86 35.46 -12.11
N GLU A 334 8.81 34.66 -11.93
CA GLU A 334 8.93 33.36 -11.26
C GLU A 334 9.71 32.34 -12.12
N GLN A 335 9.62 32.42 -13.44
CA GLN A 335 10.49 31.65 -14.35
C GLN A 335 11.96 32.01 -14.21
N SER A 336 12.27 33.29 -14.06
CA SER A 336 13.64 33.80 -13.81
C SER A 336 14.19 33.26 -12.48
N ARG A 337 13.34 33.28 -11.44
CA ARG A 337 13.65 32.70 -10.12
C ARG A 337 13.90 31.21 -10.21
N LEU A 338 13.04 30.46 -10.92
CA LEU A 338 13.19 29.04 -11.15
C LEU A 338 14.52 28.72 -11.86
N ASN A 339 14.87 29.49 -12.91
CA ASN A 339 16.15 29.34 -13.61
C ASN A 339 17.34 29.53 -12.68
N THR A 340 17.30 30.55 -11.85
CA THR A 340 18.38 30.89 -10.88
C THR A 340 18.56 29.73 -9.87
N LEU A 341 17.46 29.25 -9.28
CA LEU A 341 17.48 28.14 -8.33
C LEU A 341 17.98 26.86 -8.96
N TYR A 342 17.51 26.52 -10.17
CA TYR A 342 17.89 25.33 -10.90
C TYR A 342 19.39 25.33 -11.24
N ASP A 343 19.90 26.43 -11.82
CA ASP A 343 21.29 26.52 -12.22
C ASP A 343 22.26 26.49 -11.02
N ALA A 344 21.89 27.14 -9.92
CA ALA A 344 22.65 27.08 -8.67
C ALA A 344 22.65 25.67 -8.07
N TYR A 345 21.51 24.98 -8.09
CA TYR A 345 21.37 23.64 -7.55
C TYR A 345 22.13 22.60 -8.38
N THR A 346 21.90 22.58 -9.70
CA THR A 346 22.49 21.58 -10.59
C THR A 346 24.00 21.72 -10.74
N LYS A 347 24.51 22.94 -10.65
CA LYS A 347 25.97 23.21 -10.60
C LYS A 347 26.64 22.51 -9.40
N LYS A 348 25.94 22.39 -8.28
CA LYS A 348 26.48 21.85 -7.02
C LYS A 348 26.19 20.34 -6.86
N TYR A 349 25.00 19.91 -7.27
CA TYR A 349 24.49 18.58 -6.94
C TYR A 349 24.18 17.69 -8.15
N GLY A 350 24.40 18.19 -9.37
CA GLY A 350 24.08 17.48 -10.61
C GLY A 350 22.58 17.51 -10.94
N LEU A 351 22.18 16.75 -11.95
CA LEU A 351 20.80 16.69 -12.42
C LEU A 351 19.83 16.27 -11.31
N LEU A 352 18.61 16.79 -11.36
CA LEU A 352 17.54 16.48 -10.37
C LEU A 352 17.27 15.00 -10.31
N SER A 353 17.32 14.30 -11.46
CA SER A 353 17.15 12.85 -11.59
C SER A 353 18.37 12.03 -11.17
N SER A 354 19.51 12.67 -10.82
CA SER A 354 20.73 11.94 -10.42
C SER A 354 20.51 11.08 -9.19
N ARG A 355 21.25 9.95 -9.10
CA ARG A 355 21.14 8.98 -7.99
C ARG A 355 21.23 9.63 -6.61
N GLY A 356 22.12 10.62 -6.41
CA GLY A 356 22.28 11.28 -5.12
C GLY A 356 21.06 12.14 -4.74
N ASN A 357 20.40 12.76 -5.70
CA ASN A 357 19.18 13.53 -5.50
C ASN A 357 17.96 12.61 -5.32
N SER A 358 17.90 11.52 -6.08
CA SER A 358 16.88 10.48 -5.90
C SER A 358 16.92 9.85 -4.51
N LEU A 359 18.10 9.51 -4.00
CA LEU A 359 18.27 8.96 -2.65
C LEU A 359 17.87 9.96 -1.56
N ALA A 360 18.10 11.27 -1.79
CA ALA A 360 17.79 12.29 -0.79
C ALA A 360 16.32 12.75 -0.81
N PHE A 361 15.69 12.83 -1.98
CA PHE A 361 14.39 13.48 -2.15
C PHE A 361 13.34 12.61 -2.84
N GLY A 362 13.69 11.37 -3.23
CA GLY A 362 12.81 10.48 -3.99
C GLY A 362 11.50 10.11 -3.29
N GLU A 363 11.44 10.24 -1.97
CA GLU A 363 10.24 10.00 -1.18
C GLU A 363 9.24 11.19 -1.18
N ASP A 364 9.70 12.40 -1.58
CA ASP A 364 8.80 13.55 -1.69
C ASP A 364 7.82 13.37 -2.85
N SER A 365 6.55 13.63 -2.57
CA SER A 365 5.45 13.51 -3.54
C SER A 365 5.64 14.33 -4.82
N SER A 366 6.54 15.33 -4.79
CA SER A 366 6.86 16.19 -5.93
C SER A 366 8.17 15.83 -6.62
N TYR A 367 8.84 14.75 -6.23
CA TYR A 367 10.13 14.37 -6.84
C TYR A 367 10.04 14.22 -8.36
N PHE A 368 9.04 13.50 -8.85
CA PHE A 368 8.86 13.31 -10.29
C PHE A 368 8.44 14.60 -11.03
N LEU A 369 7.71 15.49 -10.35
CA LEU A 369 7.44 16.84 -10.89
C LEU A 369 8.75 17.59 -11.11
N LEU A 370 9.68 17.53 -10.15
CA LEU A 370 11.00 18.15 -10.31
C LEU A 370 11.83 17.50 -11.41
N CYS A 371 11.82 16.17 -11.50
CA CYS A 371 12.51 15.45 -12.59
C CYS A 371 11.97 15.86 -13.98
N SER A 372 10.68 16.20 -14.11
CA SER A 372 10.09 16.66 -15.38
C SER A 372 10.58 18.04 -15.85
N LEU A 373 11.34 18.76 -15.03
CA LEU A 373 12.02 19.99 -15.42
C LEU A 373 13.21 19.74 -16.35
N GLU A 374 13.67 18.51 -16.45
CA GLU A 374 14.79 18.08 -17.28
C GLU A 374 14.29 17.21 -18.44
N VAL A 375 14.63 17.61 -19.66
CA VAL A 375 14.43 16.79 -20.85
C VAL A 375 15.73 16.05 -21.11
N LEU A 376 15.67 14.72 -21.01
CA LEU A 376 16.80 13.83 -21.23
C LEU A 376 16.73 13.22 -22.65
N ASP A 377 17.87 12.79 -23.17
CA ASP A 377 17.95 11.97 -24.40
C ASP A 377 17.68 10.49 -24.10
N GLU A 378 17.70 9.64 -25.12
CA GLU A 378 17.46 8.19 -25.01
C GLU A 378 18.52 7.48 -24.15
N GLU A 379 19.68 8.09 -23.96
CA GLU A 379 20.79 7.57 -23.15
C GLU A 379 20.75 8.09 -21.70
N GLY A 380 19.77 8.97 -21.37
CA GLY A 380 19.59 9.55 -20.04
C GLY A 380 20.46 10.79 -19.77
N ASN A 381 21.11 11.38 -20.79
CA ASN A 381 21.89 12.59 -20.66
C ASN A 381 20.99 13.83 -20.76
N PHE A 382 21.39 14.90 -20.11
CA PHE A 382 20.69 16.17 -20.18
C PHE A 382 20.68 16.76 -21.59
N LYS A 383 19.50 16.99 -22.14
CA LYS A 383 19.32 17.57 -23.48
C LYS A 383 18.98 19.07 -23.38
N ARG A 384 17.99 19.42 -22.55
CA ARG A 384 17.55 20.81 -22.33
C ARG A 384 16.67 20.92 -21.10
N LYS A 385 16.47 22.14 -20.63
CA LYS A 385 15.42 22.46 -19.65
C LYS A 385 14.04 22.32 -20.27
N ALA A 386 13.02 21.99 -19.46
CA ALA A 386 11.62 21.91 -19.91
C ALA A 386 11.09 23.31 -20.30
N ASP A 387 10.01 23.33 -21.07
CA ASP A 387 9.42 24.58 -21.58
C ASP A 387 8.88 25.49 -20.47
N MET A 388 8.58 24.96 -19.30
CA MET A 388 8.14 25.71 -18.12
C MET A 388 9.11 26.81 -17.71
N PHE A 389 10.40 26.69 -17.99
CA PHE A 389 11.42 27.69 -17.68
C PHE A 389 11.31 28.98 -18.52
N THR A 390 10.63 28.93 -19.67
CA THR A 390 10.63 30.03 -20.65
C THR A 390 9.28 30.34 -21.27
N LYS A 391 8.29 29.45 -21.09
CA LYS A 391 6.96 29.56 -21.73
C LYS A 391 5.87 29.34 -20.71
N ARG A 392 4.71 29.97 -20.95
CA ARG A 392 3.48 29.57 -20.28
C ARG A 392 3.06 28.20 -20.80
N THR A 393 3.02 27.20 -19.93
CA THR A 393 2.70 25.80 -20.25
C THR A 393 1.27 25.42 -19.86
N ILE A 394 0.66 26.18 -18.97
CA ILE A 394 -0.72 26.00 -18.50
C ILE A 394 -1.51 27.25 -18.89
N ARG A 395 -2.66 27.05 -19.53
CA ARG A 395 -3.63 28.11 -19.79
C ARG A 395 -4.74 28.01 -18.77
N PRO A 396 -5.21 29.16 -18.21
CA PRO A 396 -6.37 29.14 -17.32
C PRO A 396 -7.56 28.48 -18.03
N HIS A 397 -8.34 27.71 -17.31
CA HIS A 397 -9.60 27.20 -17.80
C HIS A 397 -10.56 28.38 -18.00
N VAL A 398 -10.83 28.71 -19.23
CA VAL A 398 -11.87 29.69 -19.56
C VAL A 398 -13.17 28.91 -19.68
N ALA A 399 -14.09 29.13 -18.74
CA ALA A 399 -15.41 28.53 -18.81
C ALA A 399 -16.07 28.95 -20.13
N VAL A 400 -16.56 27.97 -20.88
CA VAL A 400 -17.33 28.22 -22.11
C VAL A 400 -18.67 28.82 -21.70
N THR A 401 -18.92 30.07 -22.07
CA THR A 401 -20.14 30.79 -21.68
C THR A 401 -21.24 30.71 -22.75
N SER A 402 -20.91 30.34 -23.99
CA SER A 402 -21.90 30.12 -25.07
C SER A 402 -21.35 29.21 -26.13
N VAL A 403 -22.22 28.48 -26.79
CA VAL A 403 -21.93 27.59 -27.92
C VAL A 403 -23.03 27.71 -28.98
N ASP A 404 -22.71 27.37 -30.22
CA ASP A 404 -23.63 27.52 -31.33
C ASP A 404 -24.50 26.27 -31.62
N THR A 405 -24.00 25.09 -31.21
CA THR A 405 -24.63 23.81 -31.55
C THR A 405 -24.96 22.96 -30.33
N ALA A 406 -25.98 22.09 -30.44
CA ALA A 406 -26.35 21.14 -29.41
C ALA A 406 -25.22 20.14 -29.08
N SER A 407 -24.44 19.74 -30.10
CA SER A 407 -23.30 18.83 -29.93
C SER A 407 -22.17 19.46 -29.12
N GLU A 408 -21.90 20.75 -29.34
CA GLU A 408 -20.93 21.50 -28.52
C GLU A 408 -21.42 21.67 -27.08
N ALA A 409 -22.71 22.02 -26.89
CA ALA A 409 -23.32 22.07 -25.55
C ALA A 409 -23.20 20.76 -24.80
N LEU A 410 -23.43 19.63 -25.49
CA LEU A 410 -23.25 18.30 -24.91
C LEU A 410 -21.78 18.03 -24.53
N ALA A 411 -20.84 18.34 -25.41
CA ALA A 411 -19.41 18.15 -25.13
C ALA A 411 -18.96 18.96 -23.90
N VAL A 412 -19.39 20.23 -23.79
CA VAL A 412 -19.10 21.08 -22.63
C VAL A 412 -19.77 20.53 -21.37
N SER A 413 -21.05 20.10 -21.46
CA SER A 413 -21.77 19.51 -20.33
C SER A 413 -21.07 18.26 -19.78
N ILE A 414 -20.61 17.36 -20.66
CA ILE A 414 -19.87 16.18 -20.26
C ILE A 414 -18.51 16.57 -19.64
N ALA A 415 -17.81 17.53 -20.23
CA ALA A 415 -16.50 17.98 -19.75
C ALA A 415 -16.56 18.66 -18.37
N GLU A 416 -17.57 19.52 -18.12
CA GLU A 416 -17.67 20.33 -16.91
C GLU A 416 -18.53 19.70 -15.79
N LYS A 417 -19.60 18.99 -16.18
CA LYS A 417 -20.57 18.41 -15.23
C LYS A 417 -20.44 16.89 -15.09
N ALA A 418 -19.62 16.24 -15.93
CA ALA A 418 -19.50 14.78 -16.06
C ALA A 418 -20.86 14.05 -16.30
N ARG A 419 -21.82 14.75 -16.88
CA ARG A 419 -23.17 14.25 -17.19
C ARG A 419 -23.83 15.08 -18.29
N VAL A 420 -24.89 14.55 -18.85
CA VAL A 420 -25.81 15.32 -19.71
C VAL A 420 -26.70 16.18 -18.81
N ASP A 421 -26.48 17.50 -18.78
CA ASP A 421 -27.23 18.46 -17.98
C ASP A 421 -28.02 19.37 -18.93
N MET A 422 -29.28 19.01 -19.19
CA MET A 422 -30.11 19.68 -20.19
C MET A 422 -30.33 21.17 -19.88
N PRO A 423 -30.63 21.59 -18.61
CA PRO A 423 -30.70 23.00 -18.27
C PRO A 423 -29.41 23.77 -18.57
N PHE A 424 -28.27 23.22 -18.20
CA PHE A 424 -26.96 23.83 -18.48
C PHE A 424 -26.66 23.93 -19.99
N MET A 425 -27.00 22.91 -20.75
CA MET A 425 -26.87 22.90 -22.20
C MET A 425 -27.78 23.91 -22.86
N ALA A 426 -29.00 24.09 -22.34
CA ALA A 426 -29.95 25.11 -22.83
C ALA A 426 -29.43 26.54 -22.55
N GLU A 427 -28.85 26.78 -21.38
CA GLU A 427 -28.23 28.06 -21.04
C GLU A 427 -27.04 28.38 -21.97
N LEU A 428 -26.17 27.40 -22.22
CA LEU A 428 -24.99 27.56 -23.08
C LEU A 428 -25.35 27.82 -24.56
N SER A 429 -26.33 27.10 -25.08
CA SER A 429 -26.66 27.14 -26.53
C SER A 429 -27.75 28.15 -26.87
N GLY A 430 -28.46 28.68 -25.86
CA GLY A 430 -29.64 29.51 -26.09
C GLY A 430 -30.83 28.78 -26.68
N LYS A 431 -30.79 27.44 -26.73
CA LYS A 431 -31.84 26.56 -27.25
C LYS A 431 -32.72 26.02 -26.15
N THR A 432 -33.96 25.67 -26.48
CA THR A 432 -34.85 24.99 -25.55
C THR A 432 -34.42 23.52 -25.38
N GLU A 433 -34.74 22.91 -24.23
CA GLU A 433 -34.46 21.48 -23.98
C GLU A 433 -35.08 20.57 -25.07
N THR A 434 -36.25 20.92 -25.57
CA THR A 434 -36.94 20.20 -26.67
C THR A 434 -36.19 20.25 -28.00
N GLU A 435 -35.60 21.39 -28.31
CA GLU A 435 -34.74 21.55 -29.50
C GLU A 435 -33.46 20.72 -29.36
N LEU A 436 -32.84 20.76 -28.17
CA LEU A 436 -31.67 19.95 -27.84
C LEU A 436 -31.97 18.44 -27.95
N GLU A 437 -33.10 17.96 -27.39
CA GLU A 437 -33.54 16.57 -27.53
C GLU A 437 -33.71 16.16 -28.98
N THR A 438 -34.26 17.07 -29.82
CA THR A 438 -34.47 16.80 -31.24
C THR A 438 -33.17 16.75 -32.03
N GLU A 439 -32.25 17.70 -31.79
CA GLU A 439 -30.95 17.78 -32.46
C GLU A 439 -30.00 16.65 -32.04
N LEU A 440 -30.12 16.18 -30.77
CA LEU A 440 -29.30 15.11 -30.23
C LEU A 440 -29.98 13.73 -30.30
N ALA A 441 -31.06 13.60 -31.08
CA ALA A 441 -31.75 12.32 -31.24
C ALA A 441 -30.80 11.25 -31.80
N GLY A 442 -30.71 10.10 -31.11
CA GLY A 442 -29.77 9.02 -31.41
C GLY A 442 -28.38 9.15 -30.80
N VAL A 443 -28.07 10.27 -30.14
CA VAL A 443 -26.82 10.50 -29.39
C VAL A 443 -27.08 10.47 -27.88
N VAL A 444 -28.16 11.12 -27.46
CA VAL A 444 -28.61 11.16 -26.07
C VAL A 444 -29.95 10.44 -25.95
N PHE A 445 -30.11 9.66 -24.90
CA PHE A 445 -31.33 8.90 -24.63
C PHE A 445 -31.89 9.30 -23.26
N ARG A 446 -33.21 9.51 -23.19
CA ARG A 446 -33.87 9.81 -21.91
C ARG A 446 -34.08 8.52 -21.13
N ASP A 447 -33.61 8.50 -19.89
CA ASP A 447 -33.96 7.43 -18.98
C ASP A 447 -35.43 7.54 -18.61
N VAL A 448 -36.14 6.41 -18.63
CA VAL A 448 -37.58 6.34 -18.40
C VAL A 448 -37.92 6.13 -16.93
N ASN A 449 -36.89 6.00 -16.05
CA ASN A 449 -37.07 5.76 -14.61
C ASN A 449 -36.89 7.03 -13.80
#